data_e8fb09a0ba0f0fee29deb62c9f75db76
#
_entry.id   e8fb09a0ba0f0fee29deb62c9f75db76
#
_cell.length_a   1.000
_cell.length_b   1.000
_cell.length_c   1.000
_cell.angle_alpha   90.00
_cell.angle_beta   90.00
_cell.angle_gamma   90.00
#
_symmetry.space_group_name_H-M   'P 1'
#
loop_
_entity.id
_entity.type
_entity.pdbx_description
1 polymer ?
#
loop_
_entity_poly.entity_id
_entity_poly.type
_entity_poly.pdbx_seq_one_letter_code
_entity_poly.pdbx_strand_id
1 'polypeptide(L)'
;REMSREEILQVTTQVPVETEVFVHGALCMCVSGQCYMSSVIGERSGNRGLCAQPCRLPFASGRKGDSGYALSLKDLSLADRVKELMALGVDSFKIEGRMKRPEYVAAAVSQFKEAVRGAQADMDLMAAVFSRSGFTKGYFDAKLGQEMFGTRQKEDVLASQKVLKKLSDMASKDVARVGVDFSFTMKENEPTVLTALDGEGHTVQAQGEIPQQALKAPTTEELVWRSLEKTGGTFYYLNSLTCDLGDGLIYPASQLNSLRREALDKLTQLRGEIHEIPFHKPEKQPVPKHIGAQSEKLPLRAAVREIAQITERMGEVCELISVPLDELLKNKNNLPKEIVPKISVSLPRVVFGDDEKYLAERLTECKHLGIWHLSTGNLGGVYLGRKMGFVLHGEFGLNIANAGCLAEYERLGLSDCLLSFELSLARARAIGGTLPRGLLIYGKLPLMVTRNCPIRLSGCKDCKGFGTLTDRKKEVFEVPCTGRR
;
A
#
# COMPACT_ATOMS: atom_id res chain seq x y z
N ARG A 1 -2.70 7.61 0.66
CA ARG A 1 -2.69 7.33 2.10
C ARG A 1 -2.38 8.60 2.91
N GLU A 2 -1.31 9.33 2.55
CA GLU A 2 -0.88 10.55 3.25
C GLU A 2 -1.26 11.85 2.53
N MET A 3 -2.14 11.79 1.54
CA MET A 3 -2.58 12.92 0.72
C MET A 3 -3.85 13.57 1.27
N SER A 4 -3.97 14.87 1.05
CA SER A 4 -5.20 15.62 1.30
C SER A 4 -6.23 15.39 0.18
N ARG A 5 -7.45 15.84 0.42
CA ARG A 5 -8.53 15.84 -0.55
C ARG A 5 -8.14 16.56 -1.85
N GLU A 6 -7.53 17.73 -1.71
CA GLU A 6 -7.09 18.57 -2.83
C GLU A 6 -5.98 17.91 -3.64
N GLU A 7 -5.01 17.29 -2.95
CA GLU A 7 -3.93 16.54 -3.60
C GLU A 7 -4.45 15.31 -4.34
N ILE A 8 -5.47 14.60 -3.79
CA ILE A 8 -6.13 13.49 -4.49
C ILE A 8 -6.82 14.00 -5.75
N LEU A 9 -7.58 15.10 -5.66
CA LEU A 9 -8.25 15.71 -6.82
C LEU A 9 -7.25 16.08 -7.91
N GLN A 10 -6.10 16.66 -7.56
CA GLN A 10 -5.05 16.97 -8.54
C GLN A 10 -4.56 15.73 -9.28
N VAL A 11 -4.34 14.60 -8.56
CA VAL A 11 -3.89 13.36 -9.18
C VAL A 11 -4.96 12.80 -10.11
N THR A 12 -6.19 12.64 -9.64
CA THR A 12 -7.29 12.04 -10.43
C THR A 12 -7.63 12.85 -11.69
N THR A 13 -7.42 14.18 -11.67
CA THR A 13 -7.71 15.06 -12.82
C THR A 13 -6.54 15.21 -13.79
N GLN A 14 -5.31 15.00 -13.35
CA GLN A 14 -4.12 15.28 -14.17
C GLN A 14 -3.41 14.03 -14.69
N VAL A 15 -3.68 12.86 -14.10
CA VAL A 15 -2.97 11.62 -14.44
C VAL A 15 -3.95 10.65 -15.13
N PRO A 16 -3.68 10.21 -16.38
CA PRO A 16 -4.58 9.35 -17.15
C PRO A 16 -4.38 7.86 -16.80
N VAL A 17 -4.36 7.52 -15.51
CA VAL A 17 -4.26 6.14 -15.01
C VAL A 17 -5.25 5.92 -13.88
N GLU A 18 -5.69 4.69 -13.69
CA GLU A 18 -6.52 4.30 -12.56
C GLU A 18 -5.86 4.66 -11.23
N THR A 19 -6.66 5.22 -10.33
CA THR A 19 -6.20 5.68 -9.03
C THR A 19 -6.79 4.85 -7.90
N GLU A 20 -5.91 4.31 -7.04
CA GLU A 20 -6.31 3.54 -5.87
C GLU A 20 -5.98 4.30 -4.58
N VAL A 21 -6.97 4.55 -3.74
CA VAL A 21 -6.83 5.28 -2.48
C VAL A 21 -7.04 4.35 -1.29
N PHE A 22 -6.10 4.39 -0.32
CA PHE A 22 -6.32 3.72 0.96
C PHE A 22 -7.43 4.40 1.74
N VAL A 23 -8.49 3.67 2.05
CA VAL A 23 -9.68 4.19 2.75
C VAL A 23 -9.85 3.66 4.17
N HIS A 24 -9.17 2.56 4.52
CA HIS A 24 -9.28 1.97 5.86
C HIS A 24 -8.02 1.21 6.26
N GLY A 25 -7.68 1.29 7.55
CA GLY A 25 -6.62 0.52 8.18
C GLY A 25 -5.46 1.34 8.75
N ALA A 26 -4.33 0.71 8.97
CA ALA A 26 -3.21 1.33 9.64
C ALA A 26 -2.60 2.49 8.84
N LEU A 27 -2.49 3.67 9.47
CA LEU A 27 -1.71 4.78 8.93
C LEU A 27 -0.23 4.62 9.25
N CYS A 28 0.62 4.97 8.27
CA CYS A 28 2.04 5.13 8.48
C CYS A 28 2.35 6.51 9.07
N MET A 29 3.28 6.57 10.00
CA MET A 29 3.84 7.85 10.48
C MET A 29 4.77 8.47 9.44
N CYS A 30 5.58 7.63 8.79
CA CYS A 30 6.46 8.02 7.69
C CYS A 30 5.67 8.08 6.38
N VAL A 31 6.07 8.98 5.49
CA VAL A 31 5.61 8.96 4.09
C VAL A 31 5.93 7.59 3.49
N SER A 32 4.96 7.01 2.81
CA SER A 32 5.07 5.66 2.21
C SER A 32 6.28 5.56 1.28
N GLY A 33 7.01 4.45 1.36
CA GLY A 33 8.23 4.23 0.57
C GLY A 33 9.50 4.92 1.10
N GLN A 34 9.41 5.72 2.18
CA GLN A 34 10.53 6.49 2.74
C GLN A 34 10.91 6.07 4.18
N CYS A 35 10.38 4.91 4.65
CA CYS A 35 10.67 4.41 5.99
C CYS A 35 11.74 3.33 5.96
N TYR A 36 12.86 3.61 6.63
CA TYR A 36 13.98 2.68 6.80
C TYR A 36 14.10 2.15 8.24
N MET A 37 13.27 2.62 9.17
CA MET A 37 13.38 2.29 10.58
C MET A 37 13.30 0.79 10.85
N SER A 38 12.37 0.10 10.18
CA SER A 38 12.20 -1.36 10.33
C SER A 38 13.40 -2.15 9.79
N SER A 39 14.05 -1.66 8.74
CA SER A 39 15.26 -2.26 8.18
C SER A 39 16.45 -2.12 9.10
N VAL A 40 16.68 -0.92 9.64
CA VAL A 40 17.83 -0.63 10.51
C VAL A 40 17.70 -1.26 11.89
N ILE A 41 16.50 -1.23 12.51
CA ILE A 41 16.29 -1.77 13.85
C ILE A 41 16.14 -3.28 13.87
N GLY A 42 15.60 -3.89 12.81
CA GLY A 42 15.19 -5.30 12.82
C GLY A 42 15.46 -6.06 11.53
N GLU A 43 16.30 -5.54 10.63
CA GLU A 43 16.67 -6.15 9.35
C GLU A 43 15.48 -6.52 8.44
N ARG A 44 14.31 -5.92 8.68
CA ARG A 44 13.05 -6.17 7.99
C ARG A 44 12.62 -4.94 7.22
N SER A 45 12.93 -4.88 5.93
CA SER A 45 12.61 -3.72 5.09
C SER A 45 11.11 -3.50 4.94
N GLY A 46 10.62 -2.33 5.39
CA GLY A 46 9.25 -1.89 5.16
C GLY A 46 8.97 -1.64 3.66
N ASN A 47 9.97 -1.17 2.93
CA ASN A 47 9.89 -0.90 1.49
C ASN A 47 9.79 -2.20 0.66
N ARG A 48 10.11 -3.36 1.27
CA ARG A 48 9.96 -4.70 0.67
C ARG A 48 8.81 -5.50 1.27
N GLY A 49 7.85 -4.84 1.92
CA GLY A 49 6.67 -5.48 2.50
C GLY A 49 6.88 -6.20 3.83
N LEU A 50 8.05 -6.09 4.47
CA LEU A 50 8.41 -6.80 5.71
C LEU A 50 8.38 -5.91 6.95
N CYS A 51 7.63 -4.81 6.94
CA CYS A 51 7.58 -3.85 8.05
C CYS A 51 7.20 -4.53 9.38
N ALA A 52 8.07 -4.37 10.40
CA ALA A 52 7.82 -4.83 11.77
C ALA A 52 7.02 -3.82 12.61
N GLN A 53 6.53 -2.74 12.02
CA GLN A 53 5.76 -1.67 12.66
C GLN A 53 6.50 -0.99 13.85
N PRO A 54 7.78 -0.61 13.74
CA PRO A 54 8.51 -0.02 14.85
C PRO A 54 7.89 1.30 15.35
N CYS A 55 7.17 2.03 14.50
CA CYS A 55 6.43 3.22 14.89
C CYS A 55 5.28 2.96 15.90
N ARG A 56 4.95 1.69 16.19
CA ARG A 56 3.96 1.28 17.20
C ARG A 56 4.59 0.91 18.54
N LEU A 57 5.91 0.90 18.60
CA LEU A 57 6.65 0.70 19.84
C LEU A 57 6.71 2.02 20.65
N PRO A 58 7.01 1.93 21.96
CA PRO A 58 7.22 3.13 22.76
C PRO A 58 8.38 3.98 22.26
N PHE A 59 8.07 5.26 22.01
CA PHE A 59 9.02 6.33 21.74
C PHE A 59 8.57 7.54 22.53
N ALA A 60 9.38 7.99 23.47
CA ALA A 60 9.09 9.16 24.28
C ALA A 60 9.74 10.41 23.68
N SER A 61 8.99 11.50 23.61
CA SER A 61 9.50 12.81 23.20
C SER A 61 10.08 13.61 24.36
N GLY A 62 9.89 13.15 25.59
CA GLY A 62 10.31 13.84 26.81
C GLY A 62 9.53 15.11 27.12
N ARG A 63 8.44 15.39 26.40
CA ARG A 63 7.61 16.58 26.60
C ARG A 63 6.41 16.30 27.52
N LYS A 64 5.94 17.36 28.22
CA LYS A 64 4.74 17.26 29.06
C LYS A 64 3.53 16.82 28.23
N GLY A 65 2.82 15.78 28.69
CA GLY A 65 1.67 15.21 27.99
C GLY A 65 2.02 14.17 26.93
N ASP A 66 3.28 13.73 26.87
CA ASP A 66 3.70 12.64 26.00
C ASP A 66 3.09 11.30 26.47
N SER A 67 2.46 10.59 25.54
CA SER A 67 1.90 9.25 25.79
C SER A 67 2.96 8.15 25.83
N GLY A 68 4.22 8.46 25.53
CA GLY A 68 5.29 7.50 25.33
C GLY A 68 5.21 6.76 23.97
N TYR A 69 4.30 7.15 23.08
CA TYR A 69 4.09 6.55 21.75
C TYR A 69 4.05 7.62 20.64
N ALA A 70 5.03 8.51 20.66
CA ALA A 70 5.10 9.68 19.80
C ALA A 70 5.07 9.40 18.29
N LEU A 71 5.26 8.15 17.85
CA LEU A 71 5.20 7.74 16.44
C LEU A 71 3.92 6.97 16.09
N SER A 72 3.01 6.71 17.05
CA SER A 72 1.83 5.90 16.79
C SER A 72 0.64 6.75 16.38
N LEU A 73 0.17 6.59 15.14
CA LEU A 73 -1.06 7.21 14.65
C LEU A 73 -2.28 6.31 14.90
N LYS A 74 -3.46 6.91 15.03
CA LYS A 74 -4.76 6.23 14.92
C LYS A 74 -4.88 5.53 13.57
N ASP A 75 -5.82 4.59 13.45
CA ASP A 75 -6.13 3.98 12.18
C ASP A 75 -6.93 4.94 11.28
N LEU A 76 -6.78 4.80 9.96
CA LEU A 76 -7.57 5.54 8.99
C LEU A 76 -8.96 4.91 8.88
N SER A 77 -10.01 5.72 8.76
CA SER A 77 -11.26 5.31 8.13
C SER A 77 -11.89 6.50 7.39
N LEU A 78 -12.20 6.29 6.11
CA LEU A 78 -12.89 7.21 5.22
C LEU A 78 -14.26 6.64 4.78
N ALA A 79 -14.85 5.74 5.57
CA ALA A 79 -16.13 5.12 5.22
C ALA A 79 -17.28 6.13 5.11
N ASP A 80 -17.24 7.20 5.89
CA ASP A 80 -18.17 8.32 5.82
C ASP A 80 -17.84 9.35 4.71
N ARG A 81 -16.75 9.14 3.96
CA ARG A 81 -16.27 10.00 2.86
C ARG A 81 -16.31 9.29 1.49
N VAL A 82 -16.89 8.10 1.41
CA VAL A 82 -16.92 7.29 0.18
C VAL A 82 -17.54 8.05 -0.98
N LYS A 83 -18.70 8.69 -0.79
CA LYS A 83 -19.35 9.50 -1.83
C LYS A 83 -18.47 10.65 -2.33
N GLU A 84 -17.76 11.29 -1.42
CA GLU A 84 -16.82 12.37 -1.75
C GLU A 84 -15.65 11.84 -2.57
N LEU A 85 -15.05 10.71 -2.18
CA LEU A 85 -13.97 10.07 -2.93
C LEU A 85 -14.41 9.64 -4.34
N MET A 86 -15.63 9.11 -4.49
CA MET A 86 -16.21 8.80 -5.80
C MET A 86 -16.35 10.06 -6.66
N ALA A 87 -16.83 11.16 -6.05
CA ALA A 87 -16.97 12.45 -6.76
C ALA A 87 -15.61 13.07 -7.13
N LEU A 88 -14.52 12.74 -6.44
CA LEU A 88 -13.16 13.11 -6.80
C LEU A 88 -12.57 12.28 -7.97
N GLY A 89 -13.30 11.31 -8.51
CA GLY A 89 -12.83 10.44 -9.59
C GLY A 89 -11.87 9.34 -9.16
N VAL A 90 -11.94 8.89 -7.90
CA VAL A 90 -11.15 7.75 -7.42
C VAL A 90 -11.74 6.45 -7.95
N ASP A 91 -10.92 5.63 -8.62
CA ASP A 91 -11.36 4.40 -9.27
C ASP A 91 -11.45 3.20 -8.31
N SER A 92 -10.56 3.14 -7.32
CA SER A 92 -10.45 1.98 -6.42
C SER A 92 -10.23 2.37 -4.96
N PHE A 93 -10.91 1.66 -4.06
CA PHE A 93 -10.79 1.81 -2.61
C PHE A 93 -10.02 0.65 -1.99
N LYS A 94 -8.91 0.95 -1.34
CA LYS A 94 -8.06 -0.06 -0.72
C LYS A 94 -8.24 -0.14 0.79
N ILE A 95 -8.60 -1.33 1.28
CA ILE A 95 -8.66 -1.64 2.70
C ILE A 95 -7.35 -2.34 3.11
N GLU A 96 -6.62 -1.76 4.05
CA GLU A 96 -5.40 -2.36 4.62
C GLU A 96 -5.79 -3.35 5.71
N GLY A 97 -5.40 -4.61 5.58
CA GLY A 97 -5.81 -5.63 6.54
C GLY A 97 -5.06 -6.96 6.47
N ARG A 98 -3.94 -7.05 5.72
CA ARG A 98 -3.18 -8.29 5.50
C ARG A 98 -2.85 -9.07 6.77
N MET A 99 -2.54 -8.38 7.86
CA MET A 99 -2.19 -8.98 9.16
C MET A 99 -3.35 -8.96 10.16
N LYS A 100 -4.58 -8.76 9.68
CA LYS A 100 -5.78 -8.70 10.50
C LYS A 100 -6.56 -10.01 10.44
N ARG A 101 -7.45 -10.20 11.42
CA ARG A 101 -8.36 -11.35 11.47
C ARG A 101 -9.43 -11.25 10.38
N PRO A 102 -10.01 -12.39 9.94
CA PRO A 102 -11.11 -12.38 8.96
C PRO A 102 -12.28 -11.49 9.35
N GLU A 103 -12.62 -11.43 10.63
CA GLU A 103 -13.72 -10.62 11.17
C GLU A 103 -13.49 -9.11 10.90
N TYR A 104 -12.24 -8.66 10.98
CA TYR A 104 -11.90 -7.28 10.63
C TYR A 104 -12.15 -7.01 9.14
N VAL A 105 -11.73 -7.92 8.29
CA VAL A 105 -11.92 -7.78 6.84
C VAL A 105 -13.41 -7.82 6.50
N ALA A 106 -14.16 -8.76 7.09
CA ALA A 106 -15.60 -8.88 6.87
C ALA A 106 -16.35 -7.60 7.30
N ALA A 107 -16.05 -7.06 8.47
CA ALA A 107 -16.65 -5.81 8.95
C ALA A 107 -16.29 -4.64 8.02
N ALA A 108 -15.03 -4.42 7.72
CA ALA A 108 -14.61 -3.31 6.87
C ALA A 108 -15.24 -3.42 5.48
N VAL A 109 -15.12 -4.56 4.81
CA VAL A 109 -15.67 -4.74 3.45
C VAL A 109 -17.19 -4.56 3.43
N SER A 110 -17.93 -5.12 4.41
CA SER A 110 -19.39 -4.96 4.45
C SER A 110 -19.78 -3.49 4.60
N GLN A 111 -19.14 -2.75 5.50
CA GLN A 111 -19.46 -1.34 5.75
C GLN A 111 -19.09 -0.44 4.56
N PHE A 112 -17.96 -0.70 3.89
CA PHE A 112 -17.60 0.04 2.68
C PHE A 112 -18.53 -0.28 1.50
N LYS A 113 -19.00 -1.53 1.36
CA LYS A 113 -20.03 -1.89 0.36
C LYS A 113 -21.34 -1.13 0.59
N GLU A 114 -21.80 -1.05 1.84
CA GLU A 114 -22.99 -0.28 2.17
C GLU A 114 -22.78 1.23 1.91
N ALA A 115 -21.62 1.78 2.24
CA ALA A 115 -21.30 3.17 1.96
C ALA A 115 -21.27 3.50 0.46
N VAL A 116 -20.74 2.59 -0.38
CA VAL A 116 -20.78 2.72 -1.86
C VAL A 116 -22.21 2.70 -2.38
N ARG A 117 -23.11 1.90 -1.79
CA ARG A 117 -24.55 1.87 -2.12
C ARG A 117 -25.32 3.07 -1.61
N GLY A 118 -24.68 3.94 -0.84
CA GLY A 118 -25.26 5.17 -0.32
C GLY A 118 -25.78 5.09 1.11
N ALA A 119 -25.68 3.95 1.77
CA ALA A 119 -26.01 3.80 3.19
C ALA A 119 -24.94 4.42 4.10
N GLN A 120 -25.29 4.67 5.33
CA GLN A 120 -24.33 5.13 6.34
C GLN A 120 -23.56 3.94 6.91
N ALA A 121 -22.23 4.03 6.92
CA ALA A 121 -21.37 3.02 7.51
C ALA A 121 -21.45 3.05 9.05
N ASP A 122 -21.48 1.87 9.66
CA ASP A 122 -21.40 1.71 11.12
C ASP A 122 -19.95 1.87 11.60
N MET A 123 -19.59 3.11 11.93
CA MET A 123 -18.25 3.46 12.40
C MET A 123 -17.93 2.86 13.76
N ASP A 124 -18.95 2.68 14.62
CA ASP A 124 -18.78 2.11 15.96
C ASP A 124 -18.44 0.61 15.87
N LEU A 125 -19.12 -0.12 14.99
CA LEU A 125 -18.79 -1.51 14.70
C LEU A 125 -17.35 -1.65 14.21
N MET A 126 -16.96 -0.83 13.24
CA MET A 126 -15.59 -0.88 12.70
C MET A 126 -14.54 -0.54 13.76
N ALA A 127 -14.80 0.46 14.61
CA ALA A 127 -13.92 0.82 15.71
C ALA A 127 -13.83 -0.29 16.77
N ALA A 128 -14.96 -0.91 17.11
CA ALA A 128 -15.03 -2.02 18.06
C ALA A 128 -14.26 -3.25 17.60
N VAL A 129 -14.28 -3.57 16.30
CA VAL A 129 -13.52 -4.72 15.75
C VAL A 129 -12.02 -4.50 15.90
N PHE A 130 -11.53 -3.34 15.50
CA PHE A 130 -10.14 -2.96 15.67
C PHE A 130 -9.93 -1.47 15.41
N SER A 131 -9.47 -0.76 16.43
CA SER A 131 -8.94 0.60 16.27
C SER A 131 -7.81 0.86 17.28
N ARG A 132 -7.12 1.98 17.13
CA ARG A 132 -6.14 2.53 18.06
C ARG A 132 -6.69 3.85 18.59
N SER A 133 -7.55 3.77 19.62
CA SER A 133 -8.28 4.92 20.15
C SER A 133 -9.14 5.62 19.08
N GLY A 134 -9.84 4.82 18.26
CA GLY A 134 -10.67 5.28 17.16
C GLY A 134 -9.90 5.51 15.85
N PHE A 135 -10.52 6.31 14.97
CA PHE A 135 -10.02 6.60 13.63
C PHE A 135 -9.58 8.06 13.48
N THR A 136 -8.81 8.33 12.42
CA THR A 136 -8.44 9.66 11.99
C THR A 136 -8.60 9.83 10.48
N LYS A 137 -8.95 11.05 10.07
CA LYS A 137 -9.00 11.53 8.68
C LYS A 137 -8.04 12.69 8.45
N GLY A 138 -7.10 12.91 9.37
CA GLY A 138 -6.29 14.12 9.42
C GLY A 138 -5.49 14.42 8.15
N TYR A 139 -5.02 13.40 7.44
CA TYR A 139 -4.38 13.63 6.13
C TYR A 139 -5.40 14.09 5.09
N PHE A 140 -6.52 13.38 4.96
CA PHE A 140 -7.56 13.71 3.99
C PHE A 140 -8.13 15.11 4.20
N ASP A 141 -8.41 15.48 5.45
CA ASP A 141 -8.96 16.79 5.83
C ASP A 141 -7.87 17.89 5.92
N ALA A 142 -6.60 17.61 5.58
CA ALA A 142 -5.43 18.48 5.75
C ALA A 142 -5.27 19.03 7.19
N LYS A 143 -5.78 18.31 8.20
CA LYS A 143 -5.73 18.67 9.63
C LYS A 143 -4.70 17.81 10.35
N LEU A 144 -3.43 18.21 10.24
CA LEU A 144 -2.34 17.53 10.92
C LEU A 144 -2.22 17.99 12.37
N GLY A 145 -1.90 17.08 13.27
CA GLY A 145 -1.68 17.42 14.67
C GLY A 145 -1.88 16.25 15.61
N GLN A 146 -2.01 16.57 16.89
CA GLN A 146 -2.08 15.59 17.98
C GLN A 146 -3.31 14.67 17.90
N GLU A 147 -4.43 15.17 17.34
CA GLU A 147 -5.66 14.40 17.13
C GLU A 147 -5.46 13.12 16.30
N MET A 148 -4.40 13.09 15.48
CA MET A 148 -4.05 11.93 14.65
C MET A 148 -3.34 10.82 15.42
N PHE A 149 -2.79 11.10 16.62
CA PHE A 149 -2.05 10.11 17.39
C PHE A 149 -2.96 9.25 18.25
N GLY A 150 -2.62 7.98 18.40
CA GLY A 150 -3.39 7.04 19.21
C GLY A 150 -2.68 5.70 19.37
N THR A 151 -3.03 5.00 20.44
CA THR A 151 -2.53 3.68 20.78
C THR A 151 -3.72 2.80 21.16
N ARG A 152 -3.58 1.49 21.00
CA ARG A 152 -4.62 0.56 21.40
C ARG A 152 -4.70 0.49 22.93
N GLN A 153 -5.85 0.75 23.47
CA GLN A 153 -6.14 0.74 24.90
C GLN A 153 -6.84 -0.57 25.33
N LYS A 154 -6.98 -0.80 26.62
CA LYS A 154 -7.69 -1.98 27.16
C LYS A 154 -9.17 -1.98 26.74
N GLU A 155 -9.77 -0.81 26.68
CA GLU A 155 -11.15 -0.58 26.27
C GLU A 155 -11.39 -1.02 24.82
N ASP A 156 -10.45 -0.74 23.92
CA ASP A 156 -10.49 -1.21 22.51
C ASP A 156 -10.48 -2.74 22.43
N VAL A 157 -9.74 -3.41 23.33
CA VAL A 157 -9.68 -4.87 23.38
C VAL A 157 -10.99 -5.47 23.88
N LEU A 158 -11.58 -4.89 24.92
CA LEU A 158 -12.87 -5.33 25.48
C LEU A 158 -14.02 -5.12 24.47
N ALA A 159 -14.03 -4.00 23.76
CA ALA A 159 -15.00 -3.73 22.71
C ALA A 159 -14.95 -4.80 21.61
N SER A 160 -13.74 -5.22 21.19
CA SER A 160 -13.58 -6.22 20.13
C SER A 160 -14.18 -7.58 20.53
N GLN A 161 -14.05 -8.00 21.77
CA GLN A 161 -14.59 -9.30 22.24
C GLN A 161 -16.10 -9.42 22.07
N LYS A 162 -16.84 -8.31 22.23
CA LYS A 162 -18.31 -8.28 22.12
C LYS A 162 -18.83 -8.55 20.70
N VAL A 163 -18.07 -8.12 19.68
CA VAL A 163 -18.51 -8.15 18.28
C VAL A 163 -17.91 -9.31 17.48
N LEU A 164 -16.78 -9.87 17.93
CA LEU A 164 -16.03 -10.89 17.17
C LEU A 164 -16.86 -12.13 16.85
N LYS A 165 -17.67 -12.65 17.79
CA LYS A 165 -18.47 -13.86 17.55
C LYS A 165 -19.46 -13.65 16.40
N LYS A 166 -20.21 -12.53 16.43
CA LYS A 166 -21.19 -12.19 15.37
C LYS A 166 -20.53 -12.07 14.01
N LEU A 167 -19.34 -11.45 13.96
CA LEU A 167 -18.59 -11.26 12.72
C LEU A 167 -17.93 -12.55 12.22
N SER A 168 -17.50 -13.42 13.13
CA SER A 168 -17.02 -14.76 12.78
C SER A 168 -18.11 -15.58 12.12
N ASP A 169 -19.32 -15.54 12.67
CA ASP A 169 -20.48 -16.22 12.10
C ASP A 169 -20.84 -15.65 10.70
N MET A 170 -20.68 -14.34 10.51
CA MET A 170 -20.84 -13.71 9.18
C MET A 170 -19.76 -14.14 8.19
N ALA A 171 -18.50 -14.16 8.63
CA ALA A 171 -17.36 -14.46 7.78
C ALA A 171 -17.29 -15.93 7.37
N SER A 172 -17.87 -16.83 8.18
CA SER A 172 -17.87 -18.27 7.94
C SER A 172 -19.07 -18.77 7.14
N LYS A 173 -20.10 -17.95 6.91
CA LYS A 173 -21.28 -18.34 6.13
C LYS A 173 -21.01 -18.20 4.65
N ASP A 174 -21.15 -19.30 3.93
CA ASP A 174 -21.23 -19.26 2.48
C ASP A 174 -22.53 -18.54 2.07
N VAL A 175 -22.36 -17.53 1.21
CA VAL A 175 -23.48 -16.78 0.65
C VAL A 175 -23.72 -17.29 -0.75
N ALA A 176 -24.92 -17.77 -1.00
CA ALA A 176 -25.35 -18.19 -2.32
C ALA A 176 -25.24 -17.02 -3.32
N ARG A 177 -24.36 -17.15 -4.34
CA ARG A 177 -24.04 -16.11 -5.32
C ARG A 177 -24.09 -16.61 -6.76
N VAL A 178 -24.02 -17.91 -6.95
CA VAL A 178 -23.95 -18.52 -8.27
C VAL A 178 -25.30 -19.17 -8.56
N GLY A 179 -26.00 -18.67 -9.55
CA GLY A 179 -27.23 -19.30 -10.04
C GLY A 179 -26.91 -20.58 -10.79
N VAL A 180 -27.66 -21.65 -10.49
CA VAL A 180 -27.54 -22.92 -11.18
C VAL A 180 -28.89 -23.28 -11.82
N ASP A 181 -28.85 -23.58 -13.10
CA ASP A 181 -29.96 -24.14 -13.86
C ASP A 181 -29.85 -25.64 -13.84
N PHE A 182 -30.87 -26.33 -13.28
CA PHE A 182 -30.94 -27.77 -13.28
C PHE A 182 -31.85 -28.29 -14.38
N SER A 183 -31.41 -29.39 -15.03
CA SER A 183 -32.25 -30.22 -15.91
C SER A 183 -32.25 -31.64 -15.34
N PHE A 184 -33.42 -32.10 -14.94
CA PHE A 184 -33.62 -33.39 -14.33
C PHE A 184 -34.40 -34.32 -15.28
N THR A 185 -33.80 -35.47 -15.64
CA THR A 185 -34.39 -36.46 -16.53
C THR A 185 -34.53 -37.78 -15.83
N MET A 186 -35.75 -38.37 -15.90
CA MET A 186 -36.11 -39.63 -15.30
C MET A 186 -36.98 -40.44 -16.26
N LYS A 187 -36.41 -41.53 -16.81
CA LYS A 187 -37.12 -42.43 -17.78
C LYS A 187 -37.09 -43.85 -17.36
N GLU A 188 -38.06 -44.63 -17.84
CA GLU A 188 -38.18 -46.05 -17.53
C GLU A 188 -36.94 -46.81 -18.06
N ASN A 189 -36.39 -47.70 -17.23
CA ASN A 189 -35.19 -48.53 -17.52
C ASN A 189 -33.89 -47.75 -17.87
N GLU A 190 -33.85 -46.43 -17.63
CA GLU A 190 -32.65 -45.59 -17.82
C GLU A 190 -32.19 -45.02 -16.48
N PRO A 191 -30.86 -44.81 -16.28
CA PRO A 191 -30.36 -44.07 -15.12
C PRO A 191 -30.93 -42.65 -15.09
N THR A 192 -31.32 -42.23 -13.91
CA THR A 192 -31.74 -40.83 -13.69
C THR A 192 -30.55 -39.86 -13.86
N VAL A 193 -30.75 -38.77 -14.56
CA VAL A 193 -29.68 -37.78 -14.82
C VAL A 193 -30.09 -36.41 -14.29
N LEU A 194 -29.16 -35.78 -13.57
CA LEU A 194 -29.25 -34.38 -13.21
C LEU A 194 -28.10 -33.61 -13.88
N THR A 195 -28.44 -32.69 -14.75
CA THR A 195 -27.49 -31.76 -15.36
C THR A 195 -27.56 -30.43 -14.61
N ALA A 196 -26.38 -29.88 -14.27
CA ALA A 196 -26.25 -28.56 -13.65
C ALA A 196 -25.44 -27.64 -14.57
N LEU A 197 -25.98 -26.45 -14.84
CA LEU A 197 -25.36 -25.40 -15.65
C LEU A 197 -25.29 -24.11 -14.83
N ASP A 198 -24.14 -23.42 -14.84
CA ASP A 198 -24.04 -22.11 -14.25
C ASP A 198 -24.10 -20.98 -15.29
N GLY A 199 -24.18 -19.73 -14.81
CA GLY A 199 -24.24 -18.55 -15.68
C GLY A 199 -22.95 -18.26 -16.47
N GLU A 200 -21.85 -19.00 -16.20
CA GLU A 200 -20.56 -18.89 -16.89
C GLU A 200 -20.35 -19.98 -17.94
N GLY A 201 -21.32 -20.90 -18.08
CA GLY A 201 -21.32 -21.94 -19.10
C GLY A 201 -20.67 -23.28 -18.64
N HIS A 202 -20.33 -23.42 -17.37
CA HIS A 202 -19.87 -24.71 -16.85
C HIS A 202 -21.02 -25.68 -16.71
N THR A 203 -20.90 -26.83 -17.33
CA THR A 203 -21.94 -27.87 -17.36
C THR A 203 -21.40 -29.18 -16.81
N VAL A 204 -22.12 -29.80 -15.91
CA VAL A 204 -21.80 -31.11 -15.33
C VAL A 204 -23.05 -31.99 -15.26
N GLN A 205 -22.81 -33.30 -15.18
CA GLN A 205 -23.87 -34.28 -15.02
C GLN A 205 -23.59 -35.21 -13.81
N ALA A 206 -24.62 -35.47 -13.03
CA ALA A 206 -24.67 -36.53 -12.03
C ALA A 206 -25.66 -37.59 -12.49
N GLN A 207 -25.29 -38.87 -12.37
CA GLN A 207 -26.11 -40.00 -12.72
C GLN A 207 -26.52 -40.74 -11.47
N GLY A 208 -27.83 -41.06 -11.34
CA GLY A 208 -28.39 -41.81 -10.26
C GLY A 208 -28.86 -43.18 -10.69
N GLU A 209 -29.55 -43.83 -9.80
CA GLU A 209 -30.13 -45.16 -10.03
C GLU A 209 -31.30 -45.11 -11.03
N ILE A 210 -31.67 -46.27 -11.55
CA ILE A 210 -32.85 -46.45 -12.42
C ILE A 210 -34.10 -46.25 -11.54
N PRO A 211 -35.05 -45.39 -11.96
CA PRO A 211 -36.26 -45.15 -11.20
C PRO A 211 -37.15 -46.41 -11.19
N GLN A 212 -37.96 -46.54 -10.16
CA GLN A 212 -38.88 -47.68 -10.00
C GLN A 212 -40.32 -47.30 -10.37
N GLN A 213 -41.14 -48.27 -10.69
CA GLN A 213 -42.59 -48.07 -10.84
C GLN A 213 -43.22 -47.66 -9.50
N ALA A 214 -44.04 -46.63 -9.52
CA ALA A 214 -44.69 -46.10 -8.32
C ALA A 214 -45.84 -47.03 -7.86
N LEU A 215 -45.78 -47.49 -6.63
CA LEU A 215 -46.86 -48.29 -6.04
C LEU A 215 -48.02 -47.43 -5.53
N LYS A 216 -47.79 -46.15 -5.23
CA LYS A 216 -48.78 -45.21 -4.65
C LYS A 216 -48.83 -43.90 -5.39
N ALA A 217 -47.72 -43.10 -5.31
CA ALA A 217 -47.64 -41.77 -5.92
C ALA A 217 -46.34 -41.61 -6.70
N PRO A 218 -46.39 -41.18 -7.98
CA PRO A 218 -45.20 -40.92 -8.75
C PRO A 218 -44.49 -39.67 -8.28
N THR A 219 -43.23 -39.52 -8.68
CA THR A 219 -42.43 -38.31 -8.45
C THR A 219 -43.02 -37.16 -9.25
N THR A 220 -43.26 -36.05 -8.59
CA THR A 220 -43.78 -34.83 -9.21
C THR A 220 -42.66 -33.75 -9.38
N GLU A 221 -42.84 -32.85 -10.33
CA GLU A 221 -41.93 -31.70 -10.48
C GLU A 221 -41.79 -30.90 -9.17
N GLU A 222 -42.88 -30.75 -8.40
CA GLU A 222 -42.85 -30.05 -7.12
C GLU A 222 -41.94 -30.71 -6.11
N LEU A 223 -41.93 -32.09 -6.05
CA LEU A 223 -41.02 -32.82 -5.21
C LEU A 223 -39.55 -32.64 -5.62
N VAL A 224 -39.31 -32.67 -6.94
CA VAL A 224 -37.98 -32.44 -7.51
C VAL A 224 -37.52 -31.03 -7.15
N TRP A 225 -38.36 -30.01 -7.40
CA TRP A 225 -38.07 -28.63 -7.05
C TRP A 225 -37.69 -28.48 -5.58
N ARG A 226 -38.55 -28.93 -4.65
CA ARG A 226 -38.32 -28.86 -3.20
C ARG A 226 -37.04 -29.58 -2.74
N SER A 227 -36.61 -30.57 -3.50
CA SER A 227 -35.37 -31.32 -3.18
C SER A 227 -34.13 -30.61 -3.72
N LEU A 228 -34.19 -30.02 -4.91
CA LEU A 228 -33.07 -29.39 -5.59
C LEU A 228 -32.82 -27.95 -5.14
N GLU A 229 -33.85 -27.22 -4.68
CA GLU A 229 -33.69 -25.86 -4.13
C GLU A 229 -32.90 -25.81 -2.81
N LYS A 230 -32.72 -26.93 -2.12
CA LYS A 230 -32.04 -27.02 -0.83
C LYS A 230 -30.52 -26.95 -0.98
N THR A 231 -30.03 -25.85 -1.53
CA THR A 231 -28.59 -25.58 -1.76
C THR A 231 -27.86 -24.98 -0.56
N GLY A 232 -28.51 -24.90 0.62
CA GLY A 232 -27.94 -24.31 1.83
C GLY A 232 -26.60 -24.94 2.22
N GLY A 233 -25.64 -24.11 2.67
CA GLY A 233 -24.26 -24.51 2.96
C GLY A 233 -23.36 -24.56 1.73
N THR A 234 -23.85 -24.08 0.58
CA THR A 234 -23.06 -23.88 -0.64
C THR A 234 -23.16 -22.44 -1.11
N PHE A 235 -22.34 -22.05 -2.08
CA PHE A 235 -22.43 -20.72 -2.71
C PHE A 235 -23.37 -20.68 -3.93
N TYR A 236 -24.13 -21.77 -4.15
CA TYR A 236 -25.14 -21.88 -5.23
C TYR A 236 -26.54 -21.55 -4.74
N TYR A 237 -27.36 -21.07 -5.67
CA TYR A 237 -28.83 -21.03 -5.53
C TYR A 237 -29.50 -21.56 -6.80
N LEU A 238 -30.67 -22.19 -6.65
CA LEU A 238 -31.45 -22.65 -7.80
C LEU A 238 -31.99 -21.44 -8.56
N ASN A 239 -31.60 -21.31 -9.84
CA ASN A 239 -32.07 -20.27 -10.75
C ASN A 239 -33.28 -20.76 -11.55
N SER A 240 -33.15 -21.91 -12.19
CA SER A 240 -34.24 -22.57 -12.93
C SER A 240 -34.16 -24.09 -12.83
N LEU A 241 -35.29 -24.75 -13.08
CA LEU A 241 -35.41 -26.20 -13.14
C LEU A 241 -36.28 -26.60 -14.32
N THR A 242 -35.79 -27.53 -15.12
CA THR A 242 -36.57 -28.26 -16.13
C THR A 242 -36.62 -29.73 -15.76
N CYS A 243 -37.80 -30.34 -15.93
CA CYS A 243 -38.01 -31.74 -15.65
C CYS A 243 -38.53 -32.48 -16.87
N ASP A 244 -37.94 -33.67 -17.13
CA ASP A 244 -38.44 -34.64 -18.12
C ASP A 244 -38.73 -35.96 -17.32
N LEU A 245 -39.98 -36.13 -16.88
CA LEU A 245 -40.43 -37.20 -16.01
C LEU A 245 -41.24 -38.24 -16.76
N GLY A 246 -40.79 -39.48 -16.73
CA GLY A 246 -41.58 -40.62 -17.23
C GLY A 246 -42.79 -40.91 -16.35
N ASP A 247 -43.90 -41.31 -17.02
CA ASP A 247 -45.17 -41.57 -16.35
C ASP A 247 -45.08 -42.73 -15.33
N GLY A 248 -45.70 -42.53 -14.17
CA GLY A 248 -45.83 -43.58 -13.16
C GLY A 248 -44.53 -43.96 -12.42
N LEU A 249 -43.46 -43.22 -12.60
CA LEU A 249 -42.16 -43.52 -11.97
C LEU A 249 -41.98 -42.80 -10.63
N ILE A 250 -41.23 -43.46 -9.72
CA ILE A 250 -40.83 -42.88 -8.43
C ILE A 250 -39.31 -42.82 -8.28
N TYR A 251 -38.84 -41.66 -7.78
CA TYR A 251 -37.47 -41.48 -7.40
C TYR A 251 -37.40 -40.82 -6.00
N PRO A 252 -36.77 -41.49 -5.00
CA PRO A 252 -36.81 -41.02 -3.63
C PRO A 252 -36.14 -39.67 -3.42
N ALA A 253 -36.68 -38.82 -2.54
CA ALA A 253 -36.11 -37.52 -2.20
C ALA A 253 -34.66 -37.61 -1.65
N SER A 254 -34.30 -38.70 -1.00
CA SER A 254 -32.92 -38.97 -0.54
C SER A 254 -31.96 -39.07 -1.72
N GLN A 255 -32.35 -39.75 -2.79
CA GLN A 255 -31.56 -39.91 -3.99
C GLN A 255 -31.46 -38.57 -4.79
N LEU A 256 -32.57 -37.79 -4.89
CA LEU A 256 -32.54 -36.42 -5.44
C LEU A 256 -31.55 -35.54 -4.70
N ASN A 257 -31.53 -35.60 -3.37
CA ASN A 257 -30.57 -34.84 -2.56
C ASN A 257 -29.12 -35.31 -2.75
N SER A 258 -28.91 -36.59 -3.06
CA SER A 258 -27.57 -37.13 -3.36
C SER A 258 -27.08 -36.64 -4.73
N LEU A 259 -27.95 -36.72 -5.76
CA LEU A 259 -27.65 -36.19 -7.10
C LEU A 259 -27.32 -34.70 -7.06
N ARG A 260 -28.14 -33.93 -6.34
CA ARG A 260 -27.85 -32.50 -6.17
C ARG A 260 -26.46 -32.25 -5.61
N ARG A 261 -26.09 -32.93 -4.51
CA ARG A 261 -24.75 -32.78 -3.89
C ARG A 261 -23.66 -33.16 -4.87
N GLU A 262 -23.78 -34.28 -5.54
CA GLU A 262 -22.80 -34.75 -6.52
C GLU A 262 -22.64 -33.73 -7.70
N ALA A 263 -23.78 -33.25 -8.23
CA ALA A 263 -23.74 -32.25 -9.32
C ALA A 263 -23.09 -30.96 -8.88
N LEU A 264 -23.42 -30.43 -7.69
CA LEU A 264 -22.80 -29.20 -7.17
C LEU A 264 -21.33 -29.37 -6.83
N ASP A 265 -20.91 -30.55 -6.32
CA ASP A 265 -19.49 -30.85 -6.07
C ASP A 265 -18.71 -30.92 -7.38
N LYS A 266 -19.23 -31.60 -8.41
CA LYS A 266 -18.64 -31.62 -9.75
C LYS A 266 -18.54 -30.22 -10.37
N LEU A 267 -19.60 -29.43 -10.23
CA LEU A 267 -19.63 -28.04 -10.73
C LEU A 267 -18.58 -27.18 -10.00
N THR A 268 -18.44 -27.38 -8.69
CA THR A 268 -17.42 -26.69 -7.88
C THR A 268 -16.00 -27.06 -8.33
N GLN A 269 -15.76 -28.34 -8.61
CA GLN A 269 -14.47 -28.79 -9.13
C GLN A 269 -14.17 -28.18 -10.48
N LEU A 270 -15.13 -28.23 -11.42
CA LEU A 270 -14.97 -27.64 -12.77
C LEU A 270 -14.72 -26.13 -12.71
N ARG A 271 -15.47 -25.39 -11.88
CA ARG A 271 -15.24 -23.95 -11.66
C ARG A 271 -13.89 -23.64 -11.02
N GLY A 272 -13.35 -24.57 -10.24
CA GLY A 272 -12.04 -24.46 -9.58
C GLY A 272 -10.87 -24.92 -10.46
N GLU A 273 -11.12 -25.42 -11.67
CA GLU A 273 -10.05 -25.81 -12.57
C GLU A 273 -9.22 -24.60 -13.00
N ILE A 274 -7.93 -24.64 -12.70
CA ILE A 274 -6.99 -23.61 -13.12
C ILE A 274 -6.51 -23.94 -14.53
N HIS A 275 -6.98 -23.19 -15.50
CA HIS A 275 -6.40 -23.28 -16.84
C HIS A 275 -4.97 -22.72 -16.81
N GLU A 276 -4.02 -23.55 -17.24
CA GLU A 276 -2.64 -23.09 -17.39
C GLU A 276 -2.58 -21.93 -18.38
N ILE A 277 -2.24 -20.75 -17.89
CA ILE A 277 -1.94 -19.61 -18.75
C ILE A 277 -0.53 -19.85 -19.34
N PRO A 278 -0.38 -19.91 -20.69
CA PRO A 278 0.93 -20.10 -21.31
C PRO A 278 1.92 -19.04 -20.81
N PHE A 279 2.92 -19.46 -20.08
CA PHE A 279 3.98 -18.57 -19.63
C PHE A 279 5.03 -18.41 -20.71
N HIS A 280 5.03 -17.27 -21.37
CA HIS A 280 6.11 -16.89 -22.26
C HIS A 280 7.24 -16.29 -21.42
N LYS A 281 8.31 -17.05 -21.25
CA LYS A 281 9.50 -16.56 -20.54
C LYS A 281 10.04 -15.34 -21.29
N PRO A 282 10.05 -14.14 -20.64
CA PRO A 282 10.57 -12.96 -21.31
C PRO A 282 12.05 -13.16 -21.66
N GLU A 283 12.43 -12.72 -22.85
CA GLU A 283 13.83 -12.67 -23.20
C GLU A 283 14.59 -11.83 -22.19
N LYS A 284 15.63 -12.40 -21.61
CA LYS A 284 16.51 -11.68 -20.70
C LYS A 284 17.23 -10.59 -21.50
N GLN A 285 16.81 -9.35 -21.33
CA GLN A 285 17.59 -8.25 -21.87
C GLN A 285 18.99 -8.27 -21.22
N PRO A 286 20.06 -8.23 -22.03
CA PRO A 286 21.41 -8.20 -21.50
C PRO A 286 21.59 -6.91 -20.69
N VAL A 287 21.81 -7.08 -19.38
CA VAL A 287 22.19 -5.96 -18.52
C VAL A 287 23.69 -5.75 -18.68
N PRO A 288 24.13 -4.54 -19.07
CA PRO A 288 25.56 -4.25 -19.18
C PRO A 288 26.29 -4.61 -17.88
N LYS A 289 27.43 -5.27 -18.00
CA LYS A 289 28.27 -5.50 -16.82
C LYS A 289 28.75 -4.16 -16.28
N HIS A 290 28.83 -4.03 -14.97
CA HIS A 290 29.42 -2.86 -14.35
C HIS A 290 30.89 -2.75 -14.78
N ILE A 291 31.23 -1.66 -15.42
CA ILE A 291 32.61 -1.28 -15.66
C ILE A 291 33.04 -0.55 -14.39
N GLY A 292 33.90 -1.18 -13.60
CA GLY A 292 34.43 -0.60 -12.36
C GLY A 292 35.06 0.77 -12.61
N ALA A 293 35.14 1.58 -11.59
CA ALA A 293 35.81 2.89 -11.69
C ALA A 293 37.25 2.67 -12.17
N GLN A 294 37.62 3.33 -13.27
CA GLN A 294 38.97 3.28 -13.83
C GLN A 294 39.94 4.22 -13.06
N SER A 295 39.43 4.94 -12.06
CA SER A 295 40.20 5.89 -11.28
C SER A 295 40.83 5.24 -10.05
N GLU A 296 42.10 5.50 -9.80
CA GLU A 296 42.80 5.11 -8.58
C GLU A 296 42.22 5.81 -7.31
N LYS A 297 41.61 6.99 -7.48
CA LYS A 297 40.95 7.72 -6.41
C LYS A 297 39.43 7.76 -6.64
N LEU A 298 38.70 7.19 -5.71
CA LEU A 298 37.23 7.28 -5.72
C LEU A 298 36.80 8.73 -5.40
N PRO A 299 35.87 9.32 -6.17
CA PRO A 299 35.32 10.64 -5.87
C PRO A 299 34.66 10.65 -4.50
N LEU A 300 34.97 11.65 -3.68
CA LEU A 300 34.34 11.88 -2.38
C LEU A 300 33.28 12.97 -2.52
N ARG A 301 32.11 12.73 -1.96
CA ARG A 301 31.03 13.71 -1.87
C ARG A 301 30.61 13.91 -0.43
N ALA A 302 30.23 15.12 -0.08
CA ALA A 302 29.74 15.46 1.24
C ALA A 302 28.31 15.99 1.17
N ALA A 303 27.51 15.71 2.19
CA ALA A 303 26.20 16.35 2.40
C ALA A 303 26.23 17.03 3.77
N VAL A 304 25.97 18.34 3.78
CA VAL A 304 25.94 19.15 4.99
C VAL A 304 24.51 19.61 5.29
N ARG A 305 24.20 19.89 6.54
CA ARG A 305 22.92 20.48 6.95
C ARG A 305 22.95 22.00 6.98
N GLU A 306 24.12 22.56 7.25
CA GLU A 306 24.35 23.99 7.42
C GLU A 306 25.61 24.37 6.65
N ILE A 307 25.61 25.56 6.03
CA ILE A 307 26.77 26.08 5.29
C ILE A 307 27.98 26.19 6.20
N ALA A 308 27.78 26.55 7.46
CA ALA A 308 28.87 26.66 8.46
C ALA A 308 29.66 25.35 8.68
N GLN A 309 29.16 24.19 8.23
CA GLN A 309 29.88 22.91 8.30
C GLN A 309 30.90 22.75 7.15
N ILE A 310 30.85 23.59 6.13
CA ILE A 310 31.76 23.51 5.00
C ILE A 310 33.11 24.05 5.41
N THR A 311 34.16 23.23 5.29
CA THR A 311 35.54 23.60 5.58
C THR A 311 36.35 23.73 4.32
N GLU A 312 37.47 24.45 4.36
CA GLU A 312 38.43 24.57 3.25
C GLU A 312 38.84 23.17 2.75
N ARG A 313 39.09 22.25 3.69
CA ARG A 313 39.45 20.87 3.34
C ARG A 313 38.36 20.12 2.53
N MET A 314 37.08 20.39 2.80
CA MET A 314 36.00 19.86 1.98
C MET A 314 36.06 20.45 0.55
N GLY A 315 36.35 21.74 0.41
CA GLY A 315 36.56 22.38 -0.89
C GLY A 315 37.68 21.74 -1.71
N GLU A 316 38.76 21.28 -1.07
CA GLU A 316 39.88 20.62 -1.73
C GLU A 316 39.55 19.15 -2.14
N VAL A 317 39.01 18.35 -1.22
CA VAL A 317 38.90 16.88 -1.36
C VAL A 317 37.57 16.41 -1.95
N CYS A 318 36.47 17.18 -1.81
CA CYS A 318 35.18 16.78 -2.32
C CYS A 318 35.01 17.19 -3.78
N GLU A 319 34.45 16.26 -4.58
CA GLU A 319 33.98 16.57 -5.93
C GLU A 319 32.71 17.40 -5.89
N LEU A 320 31.80 17.07 -4.95
CA LEU A 320 30.50 17.71 -4.81
C LEU A 320 30.11 17.84 -3.33
N ILE A 321 29.49 18.98 -2.98
CA ILE A 321 29.01 19.26 -1.63
C ILE A 321 27.51 19.59 -1.73
N SER A 322 26.66 18.69 -1.20
CA SER A 322 25.20 18.88 -1.19
C SER A 322 24.77 19.73 0.00
N VAL A 323 24.00 20.79 -0.27
CA VAL A 323 23.47 21.73 0.72
C VAL A 323 21.95 21.83 0.54
N PRO A 324 21.14 21.75 1.63
CA PRO A 324 19.70 21.91 1.55
C PRO A 324 19.30 23.26 0.95
N LEU A 325 18.30 23.27 0.06
CA LEU A 325 17.85 24.44 -0.68
C LEU A 325 17.59 25.67 0.21
N ASP A 326 16.83 25.48 1.28
CA ASP A 326 16.44 26.59 2.16
C ASP A 326 17.64 27.12 2.96
N GLU A 327 18.53 26.23 3.41
CA GLU A 327 19.78 26.60 4.09
C GLU A 327 20.69 27.40 3.15
N LEU A 328 20.84 26.91 1.93
CA LEU A 328 21.68 27.55 0.90
C LEU A 328 21.24 28.98 0.63
N LEU A 329 19.95 29.18 0.35
CA LEU A 329 19.44 30.50 -0.01
C LEU A 329 19.36 31.46 1.19
N LYS A 330 19.11 30.96 2.38
CA LYS A 330 19.10 31.74 3.61
C LYS A 330 20.48 32.31 3.93
N ASN A 331 21.53 31.53 3.69
CA ASN A 331 22.89 31.84 4.08
C ASN A 331 23.83 32.01 2.87
N LYS A 332 23.28 32.34 1.67
CA LYS A 332 24.01 32.45 0.42
C LYS A 332 25.21 33.38 0.48
N ASN A 333 25.14 34.46 1.26
CA ASN A 333 26.22 35.43 1.43
C ASN A 333 27.45 34.86 2.18
N ASN A 334 27.27 33.75 2.89
CA ASN A 334 28.34 33.07 3.64
C ASN A 334 29.00 31.94 2.82
N LEU A 335 28.56 31.72 1.57
CA LEU A 335 29.13 30.72 0.71
C LEU A 335 30.41 31.21 0.04
N PRO A 336 31.57 30.52 0.25
CA PRO A 336 32.81 30.90 -0.45
C PRO A 336 32.64 30.74 -1.97
N LYS A 337 33.05 31.75 -2.71
CA LYS A 337 32.86 31.78 -4.18
C LYS A 337 33.59 30.64 -4.90
N GLU A 338 34.70 30.23 -4.36
CA GLU A 338 35.60 29.20 -4.91
C GLU A 338 34.97 27.82 -4.93
N ILE A 339 34.02 27.54 -4.00
CA ILE A 339 33.35 26.27 -3.93
C ILE A 339 32.00 26.20 -4.64
N VAL A 340 31.47 27.34 -5.12
CA VAL A 340 30.18 27.43 -5.84
C VAL A 340 30.06 26.38 -6.96
N PRO A 341 31.09 26.14 -7.79
CA PRO A 341 31.02 25.10 -8.83
C PRO A 341 30.87 23.66 -8.30
N LYS A 342 31.22 23.44 -7.04
CA LYS A 342 31.10 22.13 -6.36
C LYS A 342 29.84 22.01 -5.53
N ILE A 343 29.01 23.04 -5.46
CA ILE A 343 27.77 23.00 -4.69
C ILE A 343 26.66 22.31 -5.49
N SER A 344 26.03 21.34 -4.89
CA SER A 344 24.76 20.76 -5.33
C SER A 344 23.65 21.17 -4.39
N VAL A 345 22.61 21.80 -4.91
CA VAL A 345 21.44 22.09 -4.10
C VAL A 345 20.64 20.81 -3.85
N SER A 346 20.39 20.47 -2.58
CA SER A 346 19.60 19.27 -2.21
C SER A 346 18.15 19.64 -1.99
N LEU A 347 17.25 18.93 -2.69
CA LEU A 347 15.80 19.07 -2.53
C LEU A 347 15.28 18.27 -1.33
N PRO A 348 14.14 18.66 -0.76
CA PRO A 348 13.43 17.83 0.20
C PRO A 348 13.16 16.44 -0.36
N ARG A 349 13.29 15.41 0.49
CA ARG A 349 13.03 14.01 0.08
C ARG A 349 11.58 13.74 -0.35
N VAL A 350 10.64 14.59 0.04
CA VAL A 350 9.24 14.51 -0.33
C VAL A 350 8.78 15.90 -0.76
N VAL A 351 8.08 15.98 -1.88
CA VAL A 351 7.49 17.18 -2.44
C VAL A 351 5.99 16.95 -2.51
N PHE A 352 5.21 17.91 -2.04
CA PHE A 352 3.74 17.85 -2.05
C PHE A 352 3.20 19.01 -2.90
N GLY A 353 2.09 18.78 -3.59
CA GLY A 353 1.23 19.75 -4.28
C GLY A 353 1.88 21.09 -4.66
N ASP A 354 1.58 22.12 -3.91
CA ASP A 354 2.02 23.51 -4.19
C ASP A 354 3.54 23.74 -4.05
N ASP A 355 4.29 22.78 -3.56
CA ASP A 355 5.75 22.90 -3.42
C ASP A 355 6.45 23.03 -4.78
N GLU A 356 5.88 22.57 -5.90
CA GLU A 356 6.54 22.63 -7.21
C GLU A 356 6.85 24.07 -7.62
N LYS A 357 5.88 24.97 -7.54
CA LYS A 357 6.07 26.38 -7.88
C LYS A 357 7.11 27.03 -6.98
N TYR A 358 6.99 26.81 -5.67
CA TYR A 358 7.96 27.31 -4.69
C TYR A 358 9.37 26.82 -4.99
N LEU A 359 9.54 25.54 -5.28
CA LEU A 359 10.84 24.94 -5.59
C LEU A 359 11.42 25.51 -6.90
N ALA A 360 10.58 25.69 -7.94
CA ALA A 360 11.01 26.23 -9.22
C ALA A 360 11.55 27.67 -9.09
N GLU A 361 10.86 28.54 -8.34
CA GLU A 361 11.28 29.90 -8.07
C GLU A 361 12.64 29.93 -7.37
N ARG A 362 12.81 29.13 -6.33
CA ARG A 362 14.06 29.09 -5.56
C ARG A 362 15.21 28.41 -6.29
N LEU A 363 14.95 27.42 -7.11
CA LEU A 363 15.98 26.85 -7.99
C LEU A 363 16.45 27.82 -9.06
N THR A 364 15.57 28.72 -9.54
CA THR A 364 15.98 29.83 -10.41
C THR A 364 16.94 30.75 -9.69
N GLU A 365 16.72 31.06 -8.42
CA GLU A 365 17.65 31.84 -7.61
C GLU A 365 19.03 31.14 -7.46
N CYS A 366 19.05 29.81 -7.27
CA CYS A 366 20.29 29.02 -7.23
C CYS A 366 21.11 29.18 -8.54
N LYS A 367 20.43 29.14 -9.68
CA LYS A 367 21.08 29.35 -10.98
C LYS A 367 21.74 30.75 -11.10
N HIS A 368 21.06 31.78 -10.60
CA HIS A 368 21.64 33.13 -10.58
C HIS A 368 22.89 33.23 -9.68
N LEU A 369 23.03 32.32 -8.71
CA LEU A 369 24.24 32.16 -7.89
C LEU A 369 25.33 31.30 -8.56
N GLY A 370 25.11 30.81 -9.78
CA GLY A 370 26.06 29.97 -10.50
C GLY A 370 26.02 28.50 -10.09
N ILE A 371 24.96 28.04 -9.38
CA ILE A 371 24.79 26.65 -8.94
C ILE A 371 23.97 25.87 -9.97
N TRP A 372 24.57 24.83 -10.55
CA TRP A 372 24.01 24.03 -11.64
C TRP A 372 23.82 22.57 -11.31
N HIS A 373 24.23 22.13 -10.12
CA HIS A 373 24.06 20.77 -9.63
C HIS A 373 22.87 20.65 -8.68
N LEU A 374 22.07 19.62 -8.86
CA LEU A 374 20.88 19.34 -8.05
C LEU A 374 20.89 17.91 -7.58
N SER A 375 20.82 17.71 -6.27
CA SER A 375 20.69 16.41 -5.61
C SER A 375 19.23 16.17 -5.22
N THR A 376 18.67 15.02 -5.58
CA THR A 376 17.26 14.70 -5.29
C THR A 376 17.02 13.24 -4.96
N GLY A 377 16.14 13.00 -3.98
CA GLY A 377 15.71 11.69 -3.53
C GLY A 377 14.27 11.33 -3.92
N ASN A 378 13.66 12.04 -4.89
CA ASN A 378 12.31 11.75 -5.36
C ASN A 378 12.12 12.08 -6.85
N LEU A 379 11.12 11.45 -7.50
CA LEU A 379 10.83 11.62 -8.93
C LEU A 379 10.40 13.05 -9.30
N GLY A 380 9.65 13.72 -8.43
CA GLY A 380 9.25 15.12 -8.67
C GLY A 380 10.46 16.05 -8.80
N GLY A 381 11.48 15.84 -7.96
CA GLY A 381 12.74 16.56 -8.04
C GLY A 381 13.55 16.22 -9.29
N VAL A 382 13.54 14.96 -9.75
CA VAL A 382 14.16 14.56 -11.03
C VAL A 382 13.48 15.28 -12.20
N TYR A 383 12.14 15.27 -12.23
CA TYR A 383 11.36 15.94 -13.25
C TYR A 383 11.66 17.47 -13.29
N LEU A 384 11.55 18.11 -12.13
CA LEU A 384 11.75 19.56 -12.02
C LEU A 384 13.18 19.97 -12.40
N GLY A 385 14.17 19.26 -11.89
CA GLY A 385 15.56 19.55 -12.18
C GLY A 385 15.92 19.35 -13.65
N ARG A 386 15.39 18.29 -14.29
CA ARG A 386 15.53 18.08 -15.74
C ARG A 386 14.87 19.20 -16.55
N LYS A 387 13.63 19.57 -16.20
CA LYS A 387 12.89 20.66 -16.83
C LYS A 387 13.64 21.98 -16.76
N MET A 388 14.34 22.22 -15.67
CA MET A 388 15.12 23.42 -15.43
C MET A 388 16.58 23.32 -15.92
N GLY A 389 17.04 22.18 -16.43
CA GLY A 389 18.40 22.03 -17.00
C GLY A 389 19.52 21.98 -15.96
N PHE A 390 19.27 21.38 -14.81
CA PHE A 390 20.30 21.05 -13.82
C PHE A 390 21.04 19.77 -14.17
N VAL A 391 22.29 19.65 -13.73
CA VAL A 391 23.02 18.38 -13.64
C VAL A 391 22.46 17.61 -12.43
N LEU A 392 21.87 16.43 -12.69
CA LEU A 392 21.08 15.72 -11.69
C LEU A 392 21.86 14.61 -10.99
N HIS A 393 21.84 14.63 -9.66
CA HIS A 393 22.44 13.61 -8.80
C HIS A 393 21.35 12.93 -7.99
N GLY A 394 21.25 11.59 -8.16
CA GLY A 394 20.27 10.79 -7.43
C GLY A 394 20.71 10.52 -5.99
N GLU A 395 19.89 10.85 -5.00
CA GLU A 395 20.12 10.49 -3.60
C GLU A 395 19.52 9.12 -3.23
N PHE A 396 19.94 8.56 -2.10
CA PHE A 396 19.48 7.26 -1.61
C PHE A 396 17.96 7.14 -1.49
N GLY A 397 17.21 8.26 -1.37
CA GLY A 397 15.76 8.29 -1.31
C GLY A 397 15.07 7.75 -2.58
N LEU A 398 15.77 7.68 -3.71
CA LEU A 398 15.28 7.03 -4.94
C LEU A 398 15.22 5.50 -4.82
N ASN A 399 15.75 4.91 -3.75
CA ASN A 399 15.72 3.46 -3.47
C ASN A 399 16.24 2.57 -4.61
N ILE A 400 17.27 3.00 -5.31
CA ILE A 400 17.86 2.25 -6.43
C ILE A 400 18.51 0.98 -5.88
N ALA A 401 17.93 -0.19 -6.22
CA ALA A 401 18.33 -1.49 -5.68
C ALA A 401 18.52 -2.59 -6.74
N ASN A 402 18.37 -2.28 -8.02
CA ASN A 402 18.56 -3.22 -9.12
C ASN A 402 18.94 -2.49 -10.42
N ALA A 403 19.41 -3.26 -11.40
CA ALA A 403 19.90 -2.74 -12.68
C ALA A 403 18.78 -2.08 -13.54
N GLY A 404 17.55 -2.61 -13.49
CA GLY A 404 16.44 -2.03 -14.24
C GLY A 404 16.08 -0.63 -13.72
N CYS A 405 16.04 -0.46 -12.39
CA CYS A 405 15.83 0.84 -11.76
C CYS A 405 16.97 1.82 -12.11
N LEU A 406 18.23 1.35 -12.09
CA LEU A 406 19.39 2.15 -12.44
C LEU A 406 19.30 2.67 -13.89
N ALA A 407 18.97 1.78 -14.84
CA ALA A 407 18.81 2.13 -16.25
C ALA A 407 17.66 3.13 -16.49
N GLU A 408 16.56 2.98 -15.76
CA GLU A 408 15.43 3.90 -15.87
C GLU A 408 15.80 5.31 -15.37
N TYR A 409 16.52 5.42 -14.27
CA TYR A 409 17.00 6.74 -13.80
C TYR A 409 18.06 7.34 -14.72
N GLU A 410 18.90 6.55 -15.37
CA GLU A 410 19.80 7.01 -16.43
C GLU A 410 19.01 7.58 -17.61
N ARG A 411 17.94 6.87 -18.05
CA ARG A 411 17.01 7.35 -19.11
C ARG A 411 16.29 8.65 -18.71
N LEU A 412 15.98 8.82 -17.43
CA LEU A 412 15.38 10.04 -16.88
C LEU A 412 16.37 11.20 -16.78
N GLY A 413 17.66 10.98 -17.02
CA GLY A 413 18.68 12.03 -17.14
C GLY A 413 19.52 12.26 -15.88
N LEU A 414 19.59 11.31 -14.96
CA LEU A 414 20.56 11.37 -13.89
C LEU A 414 21.98 11.23 -14.43
N SER A 415 22.91 12.03 -13.90
CA SER A 415 24.34 11.93 -14.18
C SER A 415 25.02 10.86 -13.32
N ASP A 416 24.49 10.62 -12.15
CA ASP A 416 24.92 9.60 -11.18
C ASP A 416 23.89 9.40 -10.06
N CYS A 417 24.10 8.43 -9.20
CA CYS A 417 23.19 8.18 -8.08
C CYS A 417 23.87 7.54 -6.87
N LEU A 418 23.24 7.68 -5.69
CA LEU A 418 23.48 6.85 -4.52
C LEU A 418 22.56 5.63 -4.55
N LEU A 419 23.14 4.45 -4.37
CA LEU A 419 22.36 3.22 -4.20
C LEU A 419 21.62 3.22 -2.85
N SER A 420 20.54 2.44 -2.79
CA SER A 420 19.83 2.22 -1.52
C SER A 420 20.77 1.61 -0.48
N PHE A 421 20.79 2.18 0.71
CA PHE A 421 21.58 1.64 1.83
C PHE A 421 20.95 0.37 2.46
N GLU A 422 19.80 -0.08 1.99
CA GLU A 422 19.24 -1.40 2.31
C GLU A 422 19.90 -2.54 1.52
N LEU A 423 20.85 -2.23 0.64
CA LEU A 423 21.62 -3.22 -0.10
C LEU A 423 22.85 -3.68 0.71
N SER A 424 23.10 -4.99 0.69
CA SER A 424 24.41 -5.48 1.10
C SER A 424 25.48 -5.07 0.09
N LEU A 425 26.73 -4.95 0.52
CA LEU A 425 27.86 -4.60 -0.35
C LEU A 425 28.00 -5.58 -1.53
N ALA A 426 27.76 -6.87 -1.29
CA ALA A 426 27.79 -7.89 -2.34
C ALA A 426 26.73 -7.63 -3.44
N ARG A 427 25.49 -7.28 -3.04
CA ARG A 427 24.43 -6.92 -3.98
C ARG A 427 24.75 -5.62 -4.71
N ALA A 428 25.24 -4.59 -4.01
CA ALA A 428 25.61 -3.32 -4.61
C ALA A 428 26.71 -3.51 -5.72
N ARG A 429 27.69 -4.39 -5.47
CA ARG A 429 28.70 -4.75 -6.46
C ARG A 429 28.15 -5.53 -7.65
N ALA A 430 27.12 -6.34 -7.44
CA ALA A 430 26.52 -7.17 -8.48
C ALA A 430 25.53 -6.43 -9.41
N ILE A 431 25.12 -5.20 -9.06
CA ILE A 431 24.24 -4.42 -9.93
C ILE A 431 24.97 -4.04 -11.20
N GLY A 432 24.45 -4.48 -12.36
CA GLY A 432 24.92 -4.06 -13.67
C GLY A 432 24.42 -2.67 -14.05
N GLY A 433 24.88 -2.14 -15.16
CA GLY A 433 24.47 -0.84 -15.71
C GLY A 433 25.62 0.16 -15.82
N THR A 434 25.38 1.23 -16.54
CA THR A 434 26.38 2.24 -16.96
C THR A 434 26.37 3.48 -16.08
N LEU A 435 25.22 3.83 -15.50
CA LEU A 435 25.10 5.01 -14.63
C LEU A 435 26.11 4.96 -13.47
N PRO A 436 26.97 5.99 -13.30
CA PRO A 436 27.87 6.12 -12.16
C PRO A 436 27.10 6.05 -10.82
N ARG A 437 27.64 5.35 -9.86
CA ARG A 437 26.95 5.08 -8.60
C ARG A 437 27.89 5.12 -7.40
N GLY A 438 27.37 5.64 -6.30
CA GLY A 438 28.05 5.76 -5.03
C GLY A 438 27.30 5.02 -3.92
N LEU A 439 27.96 4.94 -2.78
CA LEU A 439 27.42 4.41 -1.52
C LEU A 439 27.53 5.48 -0.44
N LEU A 440 26.53 5.52 0.43
CA LEU A 440 26.62 6.28 1.67
C LEU A 440 27.50 5.52 2.65
N ILE A 441 28.65 6.10 3.01
CA ILE A 441 29.68 5.41 3.80
C ILE A 441 29.80 5.92 5.23
N TYR A 442 29.33 7.12 5.51
CA TYR A 442 29.43 7.74 6.84
C TYR A 442 28.33 8.77 7.07
N GLY A 443 27.79 8.82 8.27
CA GLY A 443 26.87 9.84 8.72
C GLY A 443 25.62 9.27 9.40
N LYS A 444 24.73 10.17 9.85
CA LYS A 444 23.43 9.79 10.42
C LYS A 444 22.44 9.49 9.31
N LEU A 445 21.84 8.29 9.35
CA LEU A 445 20.83 7.88 8.41
C LEU A 445 19.45 8.47 8.78
N PRO A 446 18.76 9.17 7.86
CA PRO A 446 17.40 9.62 8.10
C PRO A 446 16.41 8.46 7.94
N LEU A 447 15.96 7.90 9.05
CA LEU A 447 15.14 6.68 9.09
C LEU A 447 13.69 6.90 8.68
N MET A 448 13.17 8.11 8.87
CA MET A 448 11.80 8.49 8.49
C MET A 448 11.74 9.90 7.95
N VAL A 449 10.78 10.13 7.06
CA VAL A 449 10.29 11.47 6.72
C VAL A 449 8.82 11.52 7.09
N THR A 450 8.44 12.44 7.96
CA THR A 450 7.08 12.50 8.48
C THR A 450 6.40 13.79 8.07
N ARG A 451 5.14 13.69 7.65
CA ARG A 451 4.27 14.84 7.36
C ARG A 451 3.71 15.44 8.65
N ASN A 452 3.47 14.60 9.65
CA ASN A 452 3.04 15.02 10.98
C ASN A 452 4.23 15.06 11.96
N CYS A 453 4.26 16.03 12.86
CA CYS A 453 5.39 16.22 13.78
C CYS A 453 5.25 15.33 15.03
N PRO A 454 6.18 14.39 15.29
CA PRO A 454 6.10 13.50 16.45
C PRO A 454 6.41 14.18 17.79
N ILE A 455 7.00 15.36 17.74
CA ILE A 455 7.39 16.11 18.96
C ILE A 455 6.48 17.33 19.23
N ARG A 456 5.46 17.54 18.37
CA ARG A 456 4.52 18.67 18.47
C ARG A 456 3.30 18.27 19.29
N LEU A 457 3.31 18.54 20.58
CA LEU A 457 2.15 18.29 21.44
C LEU A 457 1.25 19.52 21.63
N SER A 458 1.77 20.75 21.44
CA SER A 458 1.02 22.00 21.74
C SER A 458 1.16 23.10 20.68
N GLY A 459 1.74 22.83 19.55
CA GLY A 459 1.98 23.83 18.51
C GLY A 459 3.46 24.12 18.27
N CYS A 460 3.76 24.98 17.26
CA CYS A 460 5.13 25.30 16.87
C CYS A 460 5.64 26.64 17.44
N LYS A 461 4.83 27.36 18.24
CA LYS A 461 5.20 28.71 18.70
C LYS A 461 6.55 28.77 19.43
N ASP A 462 6.87 27.75 20.22
CA ASP A 462 8.09 27.64 21.00
C ASP A 462 9.07 26.57 20.48
N CYS A 463 8.87 26.08 19.26
CA CYS A 463 9.70 25.02 18.69
C CYS A 463 10.98 25.60 18.07
N LYS A 464 12.14 25.13 18.52
CA LYS A 464 13.45 25.48 17.96
C LYS A 464 13.78 24.73 16.65
N GLY A 465 12.81 24.08 16.02
CA GLY A 465 13.04 23.29 14.80
C GLY A 465 13.78 21.98 15.02
N PHE A 466 13.97 21.56 16.26
CA PHE A 466 14.70 20.35 16.63
C PHE A 466 14.12 19.71 17.89
N GLY A 467 14.16 18.38 17.96
CA GLY A 467 13.81 17.61 19.14
C GLY A 467 14.41 16.21 19.10
N THR A 468 14.09 15.41 20.10
CA THR A 468 14.56 14.03 20.20
C THR A 468 13.43 13.09 20.55
N LEU A 469 13.57 11.83 20.15
CA LEU A 469 12.75 10.71 20.59
C LEU A 469 13.66 9.70 21.28
N THR A 470 13.20 9.12 22.38
CA THR A 470 13.92 8.07 23.09
C THR A 470 13.11 6.77 23.02
N ASP A 471 13.72 5.69 22.59
CA ASP A 471 13.08 4.38 22.53
C ASP A 471 13.14 3.64 23.89
N ARG A 472 12.55 2.42 23.94
CA ARG A 472 12.55 1.54 25.13
C ARG A 472 13.93 1.05 25.57
N LYS A 473 14.93 1.15 24.68
CA LYS A 473 16.34 0.80 24.97
C LYS A 473 17.17 2.00 25.37
N LYS A 474 16.53 3.17 25.50
CA LYS A 474 17.16 4.48 25.79
C LYS A 474 18.01 5.03 24.63
N GLU A 475 17.85 4.49 23.42
CA GLU A 475 18.48 5.05 22.23
C GLU A 475 17.78 6.36 21.86
N VAL A 476 18.59 7.36 21.49
CA VAL A 476 18.11 8.72 21.19
C VAL A 476 18.12 8.94 19.68
N PHE A 477 16.96 9.33 19.15
CA PHE A 477 16.77 9.66 17.74
C PHE A 477 16.55 11.17 17.59
N GLU A 478 17.33 11.79 16.74
CA GLU A 478 17.16 13.21 16.42
C GLU A 478 15.97 13.41 15.49
N VAL A 479 15.19 14.45 15.75
CA VAL A 479 14.04 14.86 14.96
C VAL A 479 14.22 16.31 14.49
N PRO A 480 14.95 16.54 13.39
CA PRO A 480 15.05 17.85 12.80
C PRO A 480 13.75 18.23 12.07
N CYS A 481 13.34 19.49 12.17
CA CYS A 481 12.21 20.02 11.44
C CYS A 481 12.74 20.83 10.24
N THR A 482 12.19 20.58 9.06
CA THR A 482 12.53 21.34 7.84
C THR A 482 11.76 22.65 7.71
N GLY A 483 10.88 22.96 8.68
CA GLY A 483 10.10 24.22 8.70
C GLY A 483 8.94 24.28 7.70
N ARG A 484 8.78 23.31 6.83
CA ARG A 484 7.66 23.24 5.88
C ARG A 484 6.46 22.56 6.51
N ARG A 485 5.28 23.13 6.30
CA ARG A 485 3.99 22.64 6.77
C ARG A 485 3.09 22.32 5.60
#